data_498760fec72a204c668070972586819f
#
_entry.id   498760fec72a204c668070972586819f
#
_cell.length_a   1.000
_cell.length_b   1.000
_cell.length_c   1.000
_cell.angle_alpha   90.00
_cell.angle_beta   90.00
_cell.angle_gamma   90.00
#
_symmetry.space_group_name_H-M   'P 1'
#
loop_
_entity.id
_entity.type
_entity.pdbx_description
1 polymer ?
#
loop_
_entity_poly.entity_id
_entity_poly.type
_entity_poly.pdbx_seq_one_letter_code
_entity_poly.pdbx_strand_id
1 'polypeptide(L)'
;MSGRTVSVREGRRLARTIAIGPHGMTADEPEPISADTGPTPGELLLAALGSCTSMAVRAFADRHGWQLHHVDVDVHFEPQGQIVKNIRLVGDLEPAQVERLLTVAGRCPVHRLLTGDVSVTTVPTVVAAARR
;
A
#
# COMPACT_ATOMS: atom_id res chain seq x y z
N MET A 1 13.31 -2.38 -4.36
CA MET A 1 12.18 -3.30 -4.31
C MET A 1 12.16 -4.13 -5.56
N SER A 2 12.04 -5.39 -5.39
CA SER A 2 11.83 -6.31 -6.51
C SER A 2 10.59 -7.12 -6.21
N GLY A 3 10.12 -7.85 -7.19
CA GLY A 3 8.97 -8.65 -6.96
C GLY A 3 8.33 -9.14 -8.24
N ARG A 4 7.15 -9.65 -8.07
CA ARG A 4 6.37 -10.20 -9.15
C ARG A 4 5.78 -9.09 -10.00
N THR A 5 5.54 -9.41 -11.27
CA THR A 5 4.75 -8.51 -12.12
C THR A 5 3.32 -8.51 -11.62
N VAL A 6 2.73 -7.34 -11.54
CA VAL A 6 1.32 -7.16 -11.22
C VAL A 6 0.57 -7.01 -12.54
N SER A 7 -0.43 -7.87 -12.74
CA SER A 7 -1.26 -7.83 -13.95
C SER A 7 -2.63 -7.30 -13.62
N VAL A 8 -3.11 -6.35 -14.42
CA VAL A 8 -4.44 -5.75 -14.23
C VAL A 8 -5.24 -5.99 -15.51
N ARG A 9 -6.42 -6.58 -15.36
CA ARG A 9 -7.31 -6.91 -16.48
C ARG A 9 -8.62 -6.17 -16.32
N GLU A 10 -9.15 -5.69 -17.43
CA GLU A 10 -10.42 -4.98 -17.44
C GLU A 10 -11.60 -5.94 -17.18
N GLY A 11 -12.48 -5.54 -16.27
CA GLY A 11 -13.73 -6.21 -15.97
C GLY A 11 -14.91 -5.36 -16.40
N ARG A 12 -16.02 -5.47 -15.66
CA ARG A 12 -17.23 -4.68 -15.96
C ARG A 12 -17.08 -3.28 -15.44
N ARG A 13 -17.56 -2.31 -16.20
CA ARG A 13 -17.50 -0.89 -15.87
C ARG A 13 -16.04 -0.52 -15.51
N LEU A 14 -15.80 -0.01 -14.32
CA LEU A 14 -14.45 0.34 -13.89
C LEU A 14 -13.79 -0.73 -13.02
N ALA A 15 -14.47 -1.84 -12.76
CA ALA A 15 -13.87 -2.92 -11.98
C ALA A 15 -12.68 -3.53 -12.72
N ARG A 16 -11.62 -3.80 -11.97
CA ARG A 16 -10.39 -4.39 -12.49
C ARG A 16 -10.02 -5.61 -11.66
N THR A 17 -9.58 -6.66 -12.34
CA THR A 17 -9.05 -7.83 -11.66
C THR A 17 -7.53 -7.70 -11.59
N ILE A 18 -6.99 -7.86 -10.40
CA ILE A 18 -5.55 -7.73 -10.14
C ILE A 18 -5.00 -9.10 -9.78
N ALA A 19 -3.93 -9.51 -10.46
CA ALA A 19 -3.25 -10.77 -10.18
C ALA A 19 -1.80 -10.49 -9.81
N ILE A 20 -1.37 -11.02 -8.67
CA ILE A 20 0.00 -10.88 -8.17
C ILE A 20 0.46 -12.26 -7.72
N GLY A 21 1.16 -13.01 -8.58
CA GLY A 21 1.48 -14.40 -8.29
C GLY A 21 0.20 -15.21 -8.00
N PRO A 22 0.12 -15.91 -6.87
CA PRO A 22 -1.08 -16.68 -6.51
C PRO A 22 -2.20 -15.83 -5.91
N HIS A 23 -2.00 -14.50 -5.77
CA HIS A 23 -2.96 -13.63 -5.11
C HIS A 23 -3.83 -12.91 -6.13
N GLY A 24 -5.10 -12.80 -5.81
CA GLY A 24 -6.05 -12.06 -6.63
C GLY A 24 -6.84 -11.07 -5.80
N MET A 25 -7.16 -9.93 -6.39
CA MET A 25 -8.00 -8.92 -5.77
C MET A 25 -8.69 -8.09 -6.85
N THR A 26 -9.69 -7.32 -6.45
CA THR A 26 -10.44 -6.43 -7.34
C THR A 26 -10.22 -5.00 -6.91
N ALA A 27 -10.03 -4.11 -7.89
CA ALA A 27 -10.12 -2.68 -7.68
C ALA A 27 -11.35 -2.15 -8.40
N ASP A 28 -11.99 -1.15 -7.83
CA ASP A 28 -13.20 -0.56 -8.44
C ASP A 28 -13.36 0.87 -7.94
N GLU A 29 -14.43 1.51 -8.35
CA GLU A 29 -14.86 2.81 -7.84
C GLU A 29 -16.25 2.66 -7.20
N PRO A 30 -16.60 3.51 -6.21
CA PRO A 30 -17.91 3.44 -5.55
C PRO A 30 -19.06 3.79 -6.48
N GLU A 31 -20.28 3.49 -6.06
CA GLU A 31 -21.48 3.98 -6.71
C GLU A 31 -21.53 5.52 -6.61
N PRO A 32 -22.07 6.23 -7.57
CA PRO A 32 -22.67 5.73 -8.84
C PRO A 32 -21.67 5.60 -9.98
N ILE A 33 -20.37 5.87 -9.73
CA ILE A 33 -19.33 5.86 -10.77
C ILE A 33 -19.12 4.45 -11.29
N SER A 34 -19.07 3.45 -10.39
CA SER A 34 -19.01 2.05 -10.74
C SER A 34 -19.82 1.25 -9.73
N ALA A 35 -19.45 -0.01 -9.46
CA ALA A 35 -20.29 -0.93 -8.70
C ALA A 35 -19.76 -1.21 -7.28
N ASP A 36 -18.68 -0.58 -6.86
CA ASP A 36 -18.09 -0.75 -5.52
C ASP A 36 -17.77 -2.21 -5.20
N THR A 37 -17.20 -2.92 -6.19
CA THR A 37 -16.86 -4.33 -6.02
C THR A 37 -15.47 -4.55 -5.44
N GLY A 38 -14.75 -3.50 -5.13
CA GLY A 38 -13.43 -3.54 -4.52
C GLY A 38 -12.97 -2.16 -4.09
N PRO A 39 -11.83 -2.09 -3.39
CA PRO A 39 -11.27 -0.81 -3.01
C PRO A 39 -10.81 -0.02 -4.23
N THR A 40 -10.75 1.30 -4.06
CA THR A 40 -10.23 2.18 -5.11
C THR A 40 -8.71 2.04 -5.22
N PRO A 41 -8.12 2.42 -6.37
CA PRO A 41 -6.66 2.44 -6.49
C PRO A 41 -5.96 3.29 -5.44
N GLY A 42 -6.53 4.45 -5.08
CA GLY A 42 -6.00 5.27 -4.01
C GLY A 42 -6.00 4.57 -2.67
N GLU A 43 -7.06 3.86 -2.35
CA GLU A 43 -7.15 3.05 -1.13
C GLU A 43 -6.12 1.91 -1.12
N LEU A 44 -5.89 1.29 -2.27
CA LEU A 44 -4.86 0.25 -2.40
C LEU A 44 -3.46 0.81 -2.16
N LEU A 45 -3.20 2.04 -2.60
CA LEU A 45 -1.94 2.72 -2.32
C LEU A 45 -1.75 2.93 -0.81
N LEU A 46 -2.81 3.38 -0.13
CA LEU A 46 -2.78 3.57 1.33
C LEU A 46 -2.61 2.24 2.05
N ALA A 47 -3.24 1.18 1.58
CA ALA A 47 -3.08 -0.17 2.14
C ALA A 47 -1.63 -0.65 2.00
N ALA A 48 -1.00 -0.39 0.86
CA ALA A 48 0.40 -0.73 0.64
C ALA A 48 1.31 0.00 1.62
N LEU A 49 1.08 1.29 1.80
CA LEU A 49 1.87 2.11 2.73
C LEU A 49 1.70 1.64 4.17
N GLY A 50 0.46 1.41 4.60
CA GLY A 50 0.17 0.93 5.96
C GLY A 50 0.76 -0.43 6.24
N SER A 51 0.63 -1.37 5.30
CA SER A 51 1.19 -2.71 5.42
C SER A 51 2.70 -2.67 5.52
N CYS A 52 3.35 -1.91 4.65
CA CYS A 52 4.81 -1.78 4.64
C CYS A 52 5.32 -1.18 5.94
N THR A 53 4.67 -0.14 6.44
CA THR A 53 5.02 0.52 7.70
C THR A 53 4.91 -0.45 8.88
N SER A 54 3.78 -1.14 8.99
CA SER A 54 3.56 -2.11 10.07
C SER A 54 4.58 -3.25 10.05
N MET A 55 4.84 -3.79 8.86
CA MET A 55 5.82 -4.86 8.69
C MET A 55 7.24 -4.40 9.05
N ALA A 56 7.63 -3.19 8.64
CA ALA A 56 8.96 -2.65 8.93
C ALA A 56 9.17 -2.47 10.44
N VAL A 57 8.18 -1.91 11.13
CA VAL A 57 8.23 -1.71 12.57
C VAL A 57 8.29 -3.05 13.30
N ARG A 58 7.45 -4.02 12.91
CA ARG A 58 7.46 -5.36 13.47
C ARG A 58 8.83 -6.02 13.29
N ALA A 59 9.35 -6.01 12.08
CA ALA A 59 10.63 -6.66 11.78
C ALA A 59 11.78 -6.05 12.61
N PHE A 60 11.79 -4.74 12.76
CA PHE A 60 12.82 -4.06 13.55
C PHE A 60 12.72 -4.44 15.03
N ALA A 61 11.52 -4.41 15.61
CA ALA A 61 11.31 -4.77 17.02
C ALA A 61 11.72 -6.22 17.27
N ASP A 62 11.37 -7.14 16.37
CA ASP A 62 11.70 -8.55 16.50
C ASP A 62 13.20 -8.77 16.48
N ARG A 63 13.93 -8.09 15.58
CA ARG A 63 15.39 -8.21 15.51
C ARG A 63 16.10 -7.73 16.78
N HIS A 64 15.49 -6.80 17.48
CA HIS A 64 16.05 -6.24 18.72
C HIS A 64 15.50 -6.90 19.98
N GLY A 65 14.58 -7.85 19.83
CA GLY A 65 13.96 -8.52 20.97
C GLY A 65 13.10 -7.61 21.83
N TRP A 66 12.55 -6.53 21.26
CA TRP A 66 11.74 -5.56 21.98
C TRP A 66 10.30 -6.07 22.16
N GLN A 67 9.67 -5.67 23.24
CA GLN A 67 8.35 -6.16 23.64
C GLN A 67 7.23 -5.39 22.95
N LEU A 68 7.17 -5.50 21.64
CA LEU A 68 6.09 -4.95 20.83
C LEU A 68 5.03 -6.03 20.62
N HIS A 69 3.84 -5.82 21.17
CA HIS A 69 2.74 -6.81 21.08
C HIS A 69 1.91 -6.61 19.80
N HIS A 70 1.58 -5.36 19.47
CA HIS A 70 0.83 -5.03 18.25
C HIS A 70 1.33 -3.73 17.67
N VAL A 71 1.31 -3.65 16.34
CA VAL A 71 1.52 -2.42 15.60
C VAL A 71 0.43 -2.31 14.53
N ASP A 72 -0.45 -1.35 14.70
CA ASP A 72 -1.56 -1.08 13.78
C ASP A 72 -1.34 0.27 13.14
N VAL A 73 -1.72 0.38 11.86
CA VAL A 73 -1.52 1.61 11.09
C VAL A 73 -2.81 1.93 10.35
N ASP A 74 -3.34 3.12 10.60
CA ASP A 74 -4.46 3.67 9.84
C ASP A 74 -3.93 4.78 8.95
N VAL A 75 -4.29 4.75 7.68
CA VAL A 75 -3.74 5.67 6.68
C VAL A 75 -4.88 6.34 5.93
N HIS A 76 -4.79 7.65 5.75
CA HIS A 76 -5.81 8.37 5.01
C HIS A 76 -5.21 9.56 4.24
N PHE A 77 -5.95 10.02 3.22
CA PHE A 77 -5.63 11.26 2.51
C PHE A 77 -6.27 12.43 3.24
N GLU A 78 -5.49 13.50 3.43
CA GLU A 78 -6.04 14.79 3.84
C GLU A 78 -6.60 15.52 2.62
N PRO A 79 -7.54 16.48 2.83
CA PRO A 79 -8.11 17.21 1.71
C PRO A 79 -7.10 17.90 0.81
N GLN A 80 -5.94 18.30 1.36
CA GLN A 80 -4.88 18.96 0.59
C GLN A 80 -4.01 17.97 -0.18
N GLY A 81 -4.29 16.67 -0.10
CA GLY A 81 -3.54 15.64 -0.79
C GLY A 81 -2.39 15.02 -0.01
N GLN A 82 -2.16 15.46 1.23
CA GLN A 82 -1.19 14.83 2.11
C GLN A 82 -1.69 13.47 2.58
N ILE A 83 -0.76 12.58 2.83
CA ILE A 83 -1.05 11.26 3.42
C ILE A 83 -0.64 11.29 4.88
N VAL A 84 -1.55 10.86 5.75
CA VAL A 84 -1.30 10.77 7.18
C VAL A 84 -1.34 9.31 7.61
N LYS A 85 -0.32 8.90 8.34
CA LYS A 85 -0.25 7.57 8.97
C LYS A 85 -0.42 7.73 10.47
N ASN A 86 -1.42 7.07 11.03
CA ASN A 86 -1.62 6.99 12.47
C ASN A 86 -1.15 5.62 12.94
N ILE A 87 -0.10 5.59 13.75
CA ILE A 87 0.53 4.35 14.20
C ILE A 87 0.19 4.12 15.66
N ARG A 88 -0.31 2.92 15.95
CA ARG A 88 -0.61 2.50 17.32
C ARG A 88 0.35 1.38 17.71
N LEU A 89 1.17 1.66 18.71
CA LEU A 89 2.11 0.70 19.26
C LEU A 89 1.59 0.20 20.61
N VAL A 90 1.49 -1.09 20.77
CA VAL A 90 1.08 -1.73 22.01
C VAL A 90 2.21 -2.63 22.49
N GLY A 91 2.71 -2.41 23.70
CA GLY A 91 3.79 -3.21 24.24
C GLY A 91 4.48 -2.53 25.41
N ASP A 92 5.44 -3.24 26.00
CA ASP A 92 6.28 -2.74 27.08
C ASP A 92 7.54 -2.15 26.46
N LEU A 93 7.47 -0.87 26.07
CA LEU A 93 8.52 -0.19 25.33
C LEU A 93 9.04 1.00 26.13
N GLU A 94 10.36 1.13 26.17
CA GLU A 94 11.00 2.33 26.70
C GLU A 94 10.79 3.50 25.73
N PRO A 95 10.78 4.76 26.21
CA PRO A 95 10.58 5.91 25.33
C PRO A 95 11.58 5.96 24.16
N ALA A 96 12.83 5.59 24.38
CA ALA A 96 13.83 5.57 23.31
C ALA A 96 13.52 4.51 22.25
N GLN A 97 12.92 3.38 22.67
CA GLN A 97 12.49 2.35 21.73
C GLN A 97 11.32 2.84 20.89
N VAL A 98 10.35 3.53 21.50
CA VAL A 98 9.22 4.14 20.76
C VAL A 98 9.75 5.11 19.72
N GLU A 99 10.66 6.02 20.09
CA GLU A 99 11.23 6.96 19.14
C GLU A 99 11.93 6.26 17.98
N ARG A 100 12.66 5.20 18.27
CA ARG A 100 13.37 4.44 17.24
C ARG A 100 12.39 3.77 16.28
N LEU A 101 11.30 3.18 16.80
CA LEU A 101 10.28 2.56 15.98
C LEU A 101 9.56 3.58 15.10
N LEU A 102 9.31 4.78 15.60
CA LEU A 102 8.70 5.85 14.80
C LEU A 102 9.65 6.31 13.68
N THR A 103 10.95 6.34 13.92
CA THR A 103 11.94 6.62 12.88
C THR A 103 11.90 5.53 11.80
N VAL A 104 11.84 4.26 12.19
CA VAL A 104 11.71 3.14 11.26
C VAL A 104 10.43 3.25 10.43
N ALA A 105 9.33 3.63 11.07
CA ALA A 105 8.05 3.83 10.39
C ALA A 105 8.14 4.85 9.26
N GLY A 106 8.93 5.91 9.44
CA GLY A 106 9.13 6.93 8.41
C GLY A 106 10.10 6.53 7.30
N ARG A 107 10.71 5.35 7.40
CA ARG A 107 11.71 4.87 6.45
C ARG A 107 11.35 3.55 5.78
N CYS A 108 10.10 3.12 5.87
CA CYS A 108 9.70 1.89 5.19
C CYS A 108 9.84 2.07 3.68
N PRO A 109 10.10 1.00 2.92
CA PRO A 109 10.39 1.13 1.49
C PRO A 109 9.31 1.84 0.69
N VAL A 110 8.03 1.59 0.96
CA VAL A 110 6.94 2.26 0.25
C VAL A 110 6.87 3.74 0.63
N HIS A 111 7.08 4.09 1.89
CA HIS A 111 7.13 5.49 2.33
C HIS A 111 8.23 6.24 1.57
N ARG A 112 9.42 5.66 1.49
CA ARG A 112 10.56 6.26 0.79
C ARG A 112 10.28 6.39 -0.70
N LEU A 113 9.60 5.40 -1.29
CA LEU A 113 9.21 5.44 -2.70
C LEU A 113 8.27 6.62 -2.97
N LEU A 114 7.27 6.83 -2.11
CA LEU A 114 6.28 7.89 -2.28
C LEU A 114 6.85 9.30 -2.05
N THR A 115 7.91 9.42 -1.26
CA THR A 115 8.54 10.72 -0.97
C THR A 115 9.80 10.97 -1.79
N GLY A 116 10.18 10.03 -2.65
CA GLY A 116 11.37 10.15 -3.51
C GLY A 116 11.00 10.32 -4.98
N ASP A 117 12.03 10.33 -5.80
CA ASP A 117 11.87 10.43 -7.26
C ASP A 117 11.71 9.03 -7.84
N VAL A 118 10.52 8.73 -8.34
CA VAL A 118 10.20 7.47 -9.01
C VAL A 118 9.98 7.73 -10.48
N SER A 119 10.66 6.96 -11.33
CA SER A 119 10.45 7.01 -12.77
C SER A 119 9.42 5.97 -13.17
N VAL A 120 8.38 6.40 -13.88
CA VAL A 120 7.34 5.51 -14.42
C VAL A 120 7.38 5.60 -15.93
N THR A 121 7.58 4.46 -16.58
CA THR A 121 7.64 4.38 -18.04
C THR A 121 6.40 3.67 -18.56
N THR A 122 5.77 4.24 -19.59
CA THR A 122 4.61 3.63 -20.24
C THR A 122 5.05 3.03 -21.58
N VAL A 123 4.82 1.72 -21.74
CA VAL A 123 5.14 0.99 -22.97
C VAL A 123 3.81 0.54 -23.59
N PRO A 124 3.43 1.10 -24.75
CA PRO A 124 2.15 0.75 -25.36
C PRO A 124 2.22 -0.49 -26.22
N THR A 125 1.12 -1.23 -26.28
CA THR A 125 0.86 -2.25 -27.28
C THR A 125 -0.56 -2.03 -27.78
N VAL A 126 -0.72 -1.81 -29.07
CA VAL A 126 -2.02 -1.58 -29.67
C VAL A 126 -2.33 -2.74 -30.62
N VAL A 127 -3.46 -3.39 -30.38
CA VAL A 127 -3.91 -4.49 -31.21
C VAL A 127 -5.18 -4.06 -31.92
N ALA A 128 -5.18 -4.16 -33.27
CA ALA A 128 -6.35 -3.80 -34.04
C ALA A 128 -7.49 -4.78 -33.76
N ALA A 129 -8.70 -4.23 -33.55
CA ALA A 129 -9.89 -5.05 -33.37
C ALA A 129 -10.21 -5.79 -34.67
N ALA A 130 -10.70 -7.04 -34.54
CA ALA A 130 -11.14 -7.79 -35.72
C ALA A 130 -12.38 -7.12 -36.32
N ARG A 131 -12.42 -7.06 -37.63
CA ARG A 131 -13.59 -6.56 -38.37
C ARG A 131 -14.61 -7.68 -38.53
N ARG A 132 -15.87 -7.30 -38.47
CA ARG A 132 -16.99 -8.21 -38.72
C ARG A 132 -17.65 -7.91 -40.06
#